data_011a0c8e86b757335d993bd74fd97121
#
_entry.id   011a0c8e86b757335d993bd74fd97121
#
_cell.length_a   1.000
_cell.length_b   1.000
_cell.length_c   1.000
_cell.angle_alpha   90.00
_cell.angle_beta   90.00
_cell.angle_gamma   90.00
#
_symmetry.space_group_name_H-M   'P 1'
#
loop_
_entity.id
_entity.type
_entity.pdbx_description
1 polymer ?
#
loop_
_entity_poly.entity_id
_entity_poly.type
_entity_poly.pdbx_seq_one_letter_code
_entity_poly.pdbx_strand_id
1 'polypeptide(L)'
;MVVTYQGGVRFGVAIRQHQVTMDQPLRAGGEDLAPTPLELLGASLGGCVALYVQQFCRARGLPYEGMRVEVRPLAAPGRIERFDVRVVLPGPVPPHYAQLLERVARSCPVHDTLAHGAGIAVEIEHAKPLEAAAAV
;
A
#
# COMPACT_ATOMS: atom_id res chain seq x y z
N MET A 1 -5.52 -13.43 0.62
CA MET A 1 -6.33 -12.31 1.16
C MET A 1 -7.67 -12.32 0.47
N VAL A 2 -8.71 -11.86 1.18
CA VAL A 2 -10.08 -11.80 0.65
C VAL A 2 -10.63 -10.40 0.90
N VAL A 3 -11.25 -9.82 -0.13
CA VAL A 3 -11.93 -8.51 -0.04
C VAL A 3 -13.43 -8.75 -0.12
N THR A 4 -14.19 -8.22 0.84
CA THR A 4 -15.62 -8.43 0.97
C THR A 4 -16.36 -7.10 1.01
N TYR A 5 -17.43 -6.98 0.26
CA TYR A 5 -18.34 -5.83 0.27
C TYR A 5 -19.03 -5.66 1.62
N GLN A 6 -19.08 -4.43 2.15
CA GLN A 6 -19.66 -4.08 3.45
C GLN A 6 -20.76 -3.01 3.39
N GLY A 7 -21.21 -2.65 2.19
CA GLY A 7 -22.22 -1.61 1.96
C GLY A 7 -21.64 -0.32 1.40
N GLY A 8 -22.43 0.44 0.66
CA GLY A 8 -21.99 1.68 0.01
C GLY A 8 -20.80 1.44 -0.92
N VAL A 9 -19.67 2.08 -0.63
CA VAL A 9 -18.39 1.89 -1.31
C VAL A 9 -17.31 1.36 -0.36
N ARG A 10 -17.74 0.75 0.74
CA ARG A 10 -16.86 0.23 1.79
C ARG A 10 -16.59 -1.27 1.60
N PHE A 11 -15.34 -1.66 1.83
CA PHE A 11 -14.86 -3.03 1.71
C PHE A 11 -13.99 -3.41 2.91
N GLY A 12 -14.21 -4.63 3.44
CA GLY A 12 -13.34 -5.24 4.44
C GLY A 12 -12.33 -6.16 3.78
N VAL A 13 -11.11 -6.15 4.25
CA VAL A 13 -10.01 -6.99 3.77
C VAL A 13 -9.54 -7.91 4.88
N ALA A 14 -9.60 -9.21 4.67
CA ALA A 14 -9.01 -10.22 5.54
C ALA A 14 -7.65 -10.65 4.99
N ILE A 15 -6.59 -10.48 5.78
CA ILE A 15 -5.22 -10.87 5.44
C ILE A 15 -4.68 -11.70 6.60
N ARG A 16 -4.64 -13.01 6.46
CA ARG A 16 -4.34 -13.93 7.58
C ARG A 16 -5.30 -13.67 8.76
N GLN A 17 -4.80 -13.30 9.93
CA GLN A 17 -5.58 -12.93 11.12
C GLN A 17 -5.85 -11.42 11.23
N HIS A 18 -5.41 -10.62 10.27
CA HIS A 18 -5.56 -9.17 10.29
C HIS A 18 -6.77 -8.72 9.48
N GLN A 19 -7.38 -7.63 9.93
CA GLN A 19 -8.50 -6.98 9.26
C GLN A 19 -8.13 -5.54 8.92
N VAL A 20 -8.47 -5.11 7.70
CA VAL A 20 -8.32 -3.73 7.24
C VAL A 20 -9.63 -3.32 6.57
N THR A 21 -10.08 -2.12 6.82
CA THR A 21 -11.24 -1.53 6.11
C THR A 21 -10.75 -0.52 5.09
N MET A 22 -11.43 -0.46 3.95
CA MET A 22 -11.26 0.56 2.92
C MET A 22 -12.58 1.27 2.69
N ASP A 23 -12.53 2.57 2.47
CA ASP A 23 -13.67 3.41 2.11
C ASP A 23 -13.25 4.45 1.08
N GLN A 24 -14.19 5.26 0.64
CA GLN A 24 -13.94 6.41 -0.23
C GLN A 24 -14.28 7.71 0.51
N PRO A 25 -13.66 8.83 0.14
CA PRO A 25 -14.04 10.13 0.68
C PRO A 25 -15.45 10.53 0.24
N LEU A 26 -16.08 11.45 0.97
CA LEU A 26 -17.45 11.91 0.71
C LEU A 26 -17.68 12.31 -0.75
N ARG A 27 -16.72 13.01 -1.37
CA ARG A 27 -16.81 13.42 -2.79
C ARG A 27 -16.84 12.24 -3.79
N ALA A 28 -16.46 11.06 -3.35
CA ALA A 28 -16.47 9.82 -4.15
C ALA A 28 -17.55 8.84 -3.71
N GLY A 29 -18.55 9.32 -2.94
CA GLY A 29 -19.72 8.53 -2.52
C GLY A 29 -19.48 7.66 -1.29
N GLY A 30 -18.36 7.82 -0.59
CA GLY A 30 -18.05 7.17 0.68
C GLY A 30 -18.46 7.99 1.90
N GLU A 31 -18.10 7.46 3.07
CA GLU A 31 -18.32 8.10 4.37
C GLU A 31 -17.00 8.55 5.02
N ASP A 32 -15.85 8.35 4.34
CA ASP A 32 -14.49 8.70 4.82
C ASP A 32 -14.15 8.05 6.18
N LEU A 33 -14.62 6.82 6.38
CA LEU A 33 -14.40 6.06 7.62
C LEU A 33 -13.11 5.25 7.62
N ALA A 34 -12.46 5.13 6.48
CA ALA A 34 -11.21 4.37 6.31
C ALA A 34 -10.41 4.88 5.10
N PRO A 35 -9.11 4.57 5.02
CA PRO A 35 -8.30 4.95 3.87
C PRO A 35 -8.79 4.29 2.58
N THR A 36 -8.57 4.98 1.47
CA THR A 36 -8.83 4.45 0.13
C THR A 36 -7.83 3.34 -0.25
N PRO A 37 -8.15 2.48 -1.22
CA PRO A 37 -7.20 1.49 -1.75
C PRO A 37 -5.87 2.11 -2.24
N LEU A 38 -5.90 3.28 -2.87
CA LEU A 38 -4.70 3.97 -3.35
C LEU A 38 -3.84 4.54 -2.21
N GLU A 39 -4.46 5.00 -1.12
CA GLU A 39 -3.74 5.41 0.09
C GLU A 39 -3.07 4.22 0.77
N LEU A 40 -3.74 3.07 0.82
CA LEU A 40 -3.15 1.82 1.34
C LEU A 40 -1.98 1.34 0.47
N LEU A 41 -2.04 1.53 -0.84
CA LEU A 41 -0.91 1.24 -1.73
C LEU A 41 0.30 2.12 -1.40
N GLY A 42 0.08 3.42 -1.20
CA GLY A 42 1.13 4.34 -0.76
C GLY A 42 1.67 4.00 0.63
N ALA A 43 0.80 3.64 1.58
CA ALA A 43 1.19 3.20 2.92
C ALA A 43 2.02 1.90 2.87
N SER A 44 1.65 0.95 2.00
CA SER A 44 2.41 -0.28 1.76
C SER A 44 3.83 0.02 1.26
N LEU A 45 3.97 0.93 0.29
CA LEU A 45 5.28 1.38 -0.19
C LEU A 45 6.09 2.01 0.94
N GLY A 46 5.52 2.94 1.69
CA GLY A 46 6.18 3.61 2.81
C GLY A 46 6.64 2.64 3.89
N GLY A 47 5.79 1.70 4.29
CA GLY A 47 6.11 0.67 5.28
C GLY A 47 7.23 -0.27 4.82
N CYS A 48 7.23 -0.66 3.54
CA CYS A 48 8.28 -1.49 2.98
C CYS A 48 9.64 -0.76 2.94
N VAL A 49 9.67 0.50 2.48
CA VAL A 49 10.87 1.34 2.52
C VAL A 49 11.37 1.53 3.95
N ALA A 50 10.47 1.81 4.90
CA ALA A 50 10.80 1.97 6.31
C ALA A 50 11.50 0.74 6.88
N LEU A 51 11.00 -0.46 6.58
CA LEU A 51 11.59 -1.71 7.03
C LEU A 51 13.04 -1.88 6.53
N TYR A 52 13.27 -1.64 5.25
CA TYR A 52 14.62 -1.80 4.67
C TYR A 52 15.62 -0.77 5.20
N VAL A 53 15.17 0.48 5.36
CA VAL A 53 15.99 1.55 5.97
C VAL A 53 16.28 1.22 7.43
N GLN A 54 15.30 0.77 8.20
CA GLN A 54 15.47 0.36 9.60
C GLN A 54 16.50 -0.77 9.74
N GLN A 55 16.41 -1.81 8.91
CA GLN A 55 17.36 -2.92 8.94
C GLN A 55 18.79 -2.47 8.62
N PHE A 56 18.94 -1.57 7.62
CA PHE A 56 20.23 -0.99 7.27
C PHE A 56 20.82 -0.19 8.44
N CYS A 57 20.03 0.69 9.04
CA CYS A 57 20.46 1.53 10.15
C CYS A 57 20.84 0.68 11.38
N ARG A 58 20.00 -0.29 11.73
CA ARG A 58 20.24 -1.22 12.84
C ARG A 58 21.56 -1.97 12.68
N ALA A 59 21.84 -2.51 11.47
CA ALA A 59 23.05 -3.27 11.20
C ALA A 59 24.34 -2.43 11.30
N ARG A 60 24.23 -1.09 11.30
CA ARG A 60 25.36 -0.13 11.30
C ARG A 60 25.39 0.77 12.52
N GLY A 61 24.52 0.54 13.50
CA GLY A 61 24.43 1.38 14.69
C GLY A 61 24.00 2.81 14.42
N LEU A 62 23.30 3.07 13.30
CA LEU A 62 22.76 4.38 12.99
C LEU A 62 21.42 4.61 13.71
N PRO A 63 21.11 5.85 14.12
CA PRO A 63 19.85 6.15 14.78
C PRO A 63 18.66 6.00 13.80
N TYR A 64 17.63 5.28 14.20
CA TYR A 64 16.41 5.07 13.42
C TYR A 64 15.12 5.16 14.24
N GLU A 65 15.21 5.11 15.58
CA GLU A 65 14.04 5.23 16.46
C GLU A 65 13.42 6.62 16.32
N GLY A 66 12.16 6.69 15.93
CA GLY A 66 11.51 7.95 15.55
C GLY A 66 11.65 8.33 14.07
N MET A 67 12.21 7.44 13.22
CA MET A 67 12.20 7.61 11.77
C MET A 67 10.77 7.76 11.23
N ARG A 68 10.61 8.62 10.24
CA ARG A 68 9.36 8.77 9.48
C ARG A 68 9.62 8.55 8.00
N VAL A 69 8.65 7.93 7.33
CA VAL A 69 8.62 7.83 5.86
C VAL A 69 7.35 8.51 5.38
N GLU A 70 7.52 9.58 4.66
CA GLU A 70 6.46 10.38 4.07
C GLU A 70 6.28 9.92 2.62
N VAL A 71 5.05 9.55 2.24
CA VAL A 71 4.73 9.12 0.87
C VAL A 71 3.69 10.06 0.30
N ARG A 72 4.02 10.73 -0.79
CA ARG A 72 3.14 11.64 -1.50
C ARG A 72 2.82 11.07 -2.88
N PRO A 73 1.56 10.65 -3.12
CA PRO A 73 1.12 10.25 -4.45
C PRO A 73 0.94 11.48 -5.34
N LEU A 74 1.41 11.40 -6.59
CA LEU A 74 1.09 12.33 -7.65
C LEU A 74 0.12 11.64 -8.61
N ALA A 75 -1.11 12.16 -8.65
CA ALA A 75 -2.18 11.58 -9.45
C ALA A 75 -2.14 12.08 -10.89
N ALA A 76 -2.46 11.18 -11.82
CA ALA A 76 -2.88 11.47 -13.18
C ALA A 76 -4.32 10.94 -13.39
N PRO A 77 -5.01 11.27 -14.48
CA PRO A 77 -6.33 10.73 -14.74
C PRO A 77 -6.36 9.19 -14.69
N GLY A 78 -7.13 8.63 -13.74
CA GLY A 78 -7.33 7.20 -13.60
C GLY A 78 -6.18 6.40 -12.96
N ARG A 79 -5.09 7.03 -12.55
CA ARG A 79 -3.94 6.32 -11.93
C ARG A 79 -3.11 7.23 -11.01
N ILE A 80 -2.26 6.61 -10.22
CA ILE A 80 -1.09 7.30 -9.63
C ILE A 80 0.04 7.24 -10.65
N GLU A 81 0.59 8.39 -10.99
CA GLU A 81 1.72 8.50 -11.93
C GLU A 81 3.06 8.29 -11.23
N ARG A 82 3.18 8.81 -10.00
CA ARG A 82 4.41 8.73 -9.22
C ARG A 82 4.12 8.78 -7.73
N PHE A 83 4.97 8.14 -6.95
CA PHE A 83 5.06 8.33 -5.51
C PHE A 83 6.38 9.05 -5.20
N ASP A 84 6.32 10.21 -4.56
CA ASP A 84 7.47 10.82 -3.93
C ASP A 84 7.61 10.27 -2.52
N VAL A 85 8.75 9.64 -2.22
CA VAL A 85 9.03 9.03 -0.92
C VAL A 85 10.16 9.79 -0.25
N ARG A 86 9.92 10.26 0.97
CA ARG A 86 10.91 10.96 1.79
C ARG A 86 11.13 10.21 3.09
N VAL A 87 12.36 9.80 3.33
CA VAL A 87 12.77 9.20 4.61
C VAL A 87 13.40 10.27 5.49
N VAL A 88 12.90 10.43 6.70
CA VAL A 88 13.41 11.37 7.71
C VAL A 88 13.96 10.56 8.87
N LEU A 89 15.28 10.56 9.01
CA LEU A 89 15.98 9.91 10.10
C LEU A 89 16.13 10.86 11.30
N PRO A 90 16.14 10.35 12.54
CA PRO A 90 16.23 11.16 13.76
C PRO A 90 17.61 11.71 14.04
N GLY A 91 18.64 11.28 13.29
CA GLY A 91 20.01 11.70 13.50
C GLY A 91 20.86 11.69 12.23
N PRO A 92 22.12 12.11 12.32
CA PRO A 92 23.00 12.24 11.16
C PRO A 92 23.35 10.87 10.57
N VAL A 93 23.49 10.85 9.25
CA VAL A 93 24.02 9.70 8.49
C VAL A 93 25.41 10.08 7.99
N PRO A 94 26.45 9.28 8.29
CA PRO A 94 27.78 9.52 7.75
C PRO A 94 27.76 9.57 6.22
N PRO A 95 28.51 10.49 5.58
CA PRO A 95 28.45 10.70 4.13
C PRO A 95 28.69 9.44 3.30
N HIS A 96 29.55 8.52 3.76
CA HIS A 96 29.85 7.28 3.06
C HIS A 96 28.66 6.29 3.05
N TYR A 97 27.64 6.47 3.91
CA TYR A 97 26.40 5.67 3.92
C TYR A 97 25.27 6.28 3.12
N ALA A 98 25.31 7.57 2.78
CA ALA A 98 24.18 8.27 2.17
C ALA A 98 23.69 7.60 0.87
N GLN A 99 24.60 7.34 -0.09
CA GLN A 99 24.24 6.68 -1.35
C GLN A 99 23.81 5.23 -1.17
N LEU A 100 24.41 4.52 -0.21
CA LEU A 100 24.04 3.13 0.06
C LEU A 100 22.65 3.04 0.69
N LEU A 101 22.33 3.96 1.60
CA LEU A 101 21.02 4.07 2.22
C LEU A 101 19.93 4.34 1.18
N GLU A 102 20.19 5.23 0.22
CA GLU A 102 19.27 5.51 -0.88
C GLU A 102 19.02 4.28 -1.75
N ARG A 103 20.07 3.52 -2.09
CA ARG A 103 19.91 2.25 -2.83
C ARG A 103 19.10 1.22 -2.04
N VAL A 104 19.33 1.11 -0.74
CA VAL A 104 18.58 0.21 0.13
C VAL A 104 17.10 0.60 0.20
N ALA A 105 16.78 1.88 0.31
CA ALA A 105 15.41 2.36 0.29
C ALA A 105 14.68 1.98 -1.01
N ARG A 106 15.39 1.97 -2.14
CA ARG A 106 14.85 1.59 -3.46
C ARG A 106 14.80 0.08 -3.70
N SER A 107 15.46 -0.74 -2.90
CA SER A 107 15.52 -2.21 -3.09
C SER A 107 14.37 -2.97 -2.42
N CYS A 108 13.37 -2.29 -1.88
CA CYS A 108 12.26 -2.97 -1.25
C CYS A 108 11.33 -3.61 -2.30
N PRO A 109 10.76 -4.81 -2.02
CA PRO A 109 9.93 -5.54 -2.99
C PRO A 109 8.70 -4.77 -3.48
N VAL A 110 8.09 -3.93 -2.64
CA VAL A 110 6.95 -3.10 -3.06
C VAL A 110 7.42 -2.04 -4.05
N HIS A 111 8.56 -1.38 -3.79
CA HIS A 111 9.14 -0.42 -4.74
C HIS A 111 9.43 -1.11 -6.08
N ASP A 112 10.11 -2.26 -6.05
CA ASP A 112 10.48 -3.00 -7.25
C ASP A 112 9.24 -3.43 -8.06
N THR A 113 8.20 -3.93 -7.37
CA THR A 113 6.93 -4.30 -8.00
C THR A 113 6.24 -3.10 -8.66
N LEU A 114 6.23 -1.92 -8.02
CA LEU A 114 5.62 -0.72 -8.59
C LEU A 114 6.43 -0.14 -9.75
N ALA A 115 7.77 -0.19 -9.67
CA ALA A 115 8.66 0.34 -10.70
C ALA A 115 8.65 -0.49 -11.99
N HIS A 116 8.49 -1.80 -11.90
CA HIS A 116 8.52 -2.72 -13.04
C HIS A 116 7.14 -3.24 -13.45
N GLY A 117 6.13 -3.03 -12.60
CA GLY A 117 4.80 -3.58 -12.78
C GLY A 117 4.70 -5.05 -12.39
N ALA A 118 3.48 -5.49 -12.15
CA ALA A 118 3.13 -6.89 -11.94
C ALA A 118 2.04 -7.29 -12.94
N GLY A 119 2.10 -8.49 -13.46
CA GLY A 119 1.01 -9.03 -14.28
C GLY A 119 -0.26 -9.18 -13.45
N ILE A 120 -1.41 -8.75 -13.97
CA ILE A 120 -2.70 -8.84 -13.32
C ILE A 120 -3.63 -9.65 -14.22
N ALA A 121 -4.14 -10.78 -13.69
CA ALA A 121 -5.21 -11.55 -14.31
C ALA A 121 -6.48 -11.36 -13.49
N VAL A 122 -7.61 -11.16 -14.16
CA VAL A 122 -8.93 -11.00 -13.54
C VAL A 122 -9.87 -12.04 -14.12
N GLU A 123 -10.52 -12.82 -13.24
CA GLU A 123 -11.55 -13.79 -13.61
C GLU A 123 -12.83 -13.42 -12.85
N ILE A 124 -13.98 -13.53 -13.51
CA ILE A 124 -15.28 -13.22 -12.93
C ILE A 124 -16.14 -14.47 -12.96
N GLU A 125 -16.49 -14.96 -11.77
CA GLU A 125 -17.45 -16.06 -11.61
C GLU A 125 -18.84 -15.52 -11.30
N HIS A 126 -19.86 -16.12 -11.90
CA HIS A 126 -21.26 -15.82 -11.66
C HIS A 126 -21.91 -16.98 -10.92
N ALA A 127 -22.76 -16.68 -9.94
CA ALA A 127 -23.66 -17.69 -9.38
C ALA A 127 -24.53 -18.26 -10.51
N LYS A 128 -24.75 -19.58 -10.52
CA LYS A 128 -25.71 -20.19 -11.45
C LYS A 128 -27.08 -19.54 -11.22
N PRO A 129 -27.86 -19.25 -12.30
CA PRO A 129 -29.24 -18.80 -12.14
C PRO A 129 -30.00 -19.79 -11.24
N LEU A 130 -30.79 -19.28 -10.31
CA LEU A 130 -31.78 -20.13 -9.64
C LEU A 130 -32.63 -20.73 -10.75
N GLU A 131 -32.62 -22.08 -10.88
CA GLU A 131 -33.61 -22.75 -11.72
C GLU A 131 -35.00 -22.33 -11.19
N ALA A 132 -35.78 -21.68 -12.05
CA ALA A 132 -37.15 -21.31 -11.74
C ALA A 132 -37.85 -22.60 -11.27
N ALA A 133 -38.25 -22.63 -9.99
CA ALA A 133 -39.00 -23.73 -9.47
C ALA A 133 -40.21 -23.92 -10.41
N ALA A 134 -40.21 -25.04 -11.11
CA ALA A 134 -41.31 -25.41 -12.00
C ALA A 134 -42.59 -25.34 -11.17
N ALA A 135 -43.44 -24.37 -11.48
CA ALA A 135 -44.80 -24.32 -10.91
C ALA A 135 -45.54 -25.55 -11.38
N VAL A 136 -45.87 -26.44 -10.46
CA VAL A 136 -46.82 -27.53 -10.63
C VAL A 136 -48.19 -26.99 -10.44
#